data_07f3a229f21df72c130e7b5a78abfd38
#
_entry.id   07f3a229f21df72c130e7b5a78abfd38
#
_cell.length_a   1.000
_cell.length_b   1.000
_cell.length_c   1.000
_cell.angle_alpha   90.00
_cell.angle_beta   90.00
_cell.angle_gamma   90.00
#
_symmetry.space_group_name_H-M   'P 1'
#
loop_
_entity.id
_entity.type
_entity.pdbx_description
1 polymer ?
#
loop_
_entity_poly.entity_id
_entity_poly.type
_entity_poly.pdbx_seq_one_letter_code
_entity_poly.pdbx_strand_id
1 'polypeptide(L)'
;MPVDPRTPVIVGVGQVTRRPDGIDPPAADSPDATALMAEAIRLALTDAGGHATDQIGARVDVLAVVNTLSWRYGDPARIVAERAGLEPRRRVVTPMGGNSPQALVNSTARSIAAGEIDVAVLTGGETWRTRMRARRAEVELDWPRVEEDQVAADPPEVWGGELTMNSEHETALGVYMPVQIYPLFESAIRARRGAEGVDPITHLEQVATMWARFSEVAASNPYAWSPRALSAAEVITPGPTNRMVGAPYTKVMNSNNDVDMAAALIVCSAERASALGVPRDRWVFP
;
A
#
# COMPACT_ATOMS: atom_id res chain seq x y z
N MET A 1 5.89 -3.56 -32.89
CA MET A 1 7.33 -3.27 -32.75
C MET A 1 7.90 -4.23 -31.71
N PRO A 2 9.12 -4.68 -31.84
CA PRO A 2 9.76 -5.43 -30.78
C PRO A 2 9.90 -4.54 -29.55
N VAL A 3 9.66 -5.10 -28.36
CA VAL A 3 9.89 -4.42 -27.07
C VAL A 3 11.38 -4.60 -26.74
N ASP A 4 12.01 -3.55 -26.23
CA ASP A 4 13.39 -3.64 -25.75
C ASP A 4 13.48 -4.72 -24.66
N PRO A 5 14.46 -5.65 -24.73
CA PRO A 5 14.63 -6.71 -23.73
C PRO A 5 14.71 -6.22 -22.28
N ARG A 6 15.22 -5.01 -22.06
CA ARG A 6 15.36 -4.39 -20.74
C ARG A 6 14.15 -3.55 -20.30
N THR A 7 13.07 -3.52 -21.11
CA THR A 7 11.83 -2.84 -20.69
C THR A 7 11.28 -3.48 -19.42
N PRO A 8 11.03 -2.72 -18.35
CA PRO A 8 10.38 -3.24 -17.14
C PRO A 8 8.92 -3.57 -17.43
N VAL A 9 8.43 -4.70 -16.93
CA VAL A 9 7.04 -5.13 -17.01
C VAL A 9 6.59 -5.73 -15.70
N ILE A 10 5.38 -5.39 -15.28
CA ILE A 10 4.69 -6.08 -14.19
C ILE A 10 4.03 -7.32 -14.80
N VAL A 11 4.30 -8.47 -14.21
CA VAL A 11 3.85 -9.78 -14.73
C VAL A 11 2.96 -10.53 -13.76
N GLY A 12 2.88 -10.10 -12.51
CA GLY A 12 2.03 -10.72 -11.50
C GLY A 12 1.59 -9.70 -10.45
N VAL A 13 0.34 -9.80 -10.03
CA VAL A 13 -0.27 -8.95 -9.00
C VAL A 13 -1.00 -9.80 -7.98
N GLY A 14 -0.89 -9.45 -6.70
CA GLY A 14 -1.63 -10.10 -5.63
C GLY A 14 -2.14 -9.09 -4.63
N GLN A 15 -3.35 -9.30 -4.14
CA GLN A 15 -3.96 -8.43 -3.15
C GLN A 15 -4.73 -9.25 -2.12
N VAL A 16 -4.60 -8.88 -0.86
CA VAL A 16 -5.28 -9.50 0.28
C VAL A 16 -6.02 -8.41 1.04
N THR A 17 -7.29 -8.67 1.34
CA THR A 17 -8.10 -7.82 2.21
C THR A 17 -8.75 -8.71 3.26
N ARG A 18 -8.34 -8.57 4.52
CA ARG A 18 -8.95 -9.29 5.63
C ARG A 18 -9.89 -8.38 6.39
N ARG A 19 -11.17 -8.53 6.12
CA ARG A 19 -12.25 -7.87 6.88
C ARG A 19 -12.72 -8.85 7.96
N PRO A 20 -12.29 -8.68 9.22
CA PRO A 20 -12.76 -9.55 10.28
C PRO A 20 -14.26 -9.34 10.48
N ASP A 21 -15.02 -10.42 10.47
CA ASP A 21 -16.43 -10.43 10.83
C ASP A 21 -16.56 -10.20 12.35
N GLY A 22 -17.45 -9.26 12.73
CA GLY A 22 -17.76 -9.02 14.14
C GLY A 22 -16.84 -8.02 14.85
N ILE A 23 -17.10 -7.89 16.15
CA ILE A 23 -16.44 -6.97 17.09
C ILE A 23 -15.55 -7.68 18.11
N ASP A 24 -15.43 -9.00 18.02
CA ASP A 24 -14.63 -9.79 18.96
C ASP A 24 -13.16 -9.37 18.96
N PRO A 25 -12.49 -9.42 20.11
CA PRO A 25 -11.07 -9.16 20.17
C PRO A 25 -10.32 -10.16 19.26
N PRO A 26 -9.24 -9.75 18.61
CA PRO A 26 -8.41 -10.68 17.83
C PRO A 26 -7.75 -11.68 18.76
N ALA A 27 -7.48 -12.88 18.26
CA ALA A 27 -6.65 -13.87 18.95
C ALA A 27 -5.17 -13.42 18.94
N ALA A 28 -4.38 -13.91 19.89
CA ALA A 28 -2.95 -13.56 19.99
C ALA A 28 -2.16 -13.91 18.71
N ASP A 29 -2.52 -15.02 18.06
CA ASP A 29 -1.94 -15.54 16.81
C ASP A 29 -2.59 -14.96 15.54
N SER A 30 -3.39 -13.89 15.65
CA SER A 30 -3.98 -13.23 14.49
C SER A 30 -2.90 -12.84 13.48
N PRO A 31 -3.14 -13.02 12.17
CA PRO A 31 -2.15 -12.70 11.14
C PRO A 31 -1.65 -11.26 11.23
N ASP A 32 -0.34 -11.10 11.18
CA ASP A 32 0.36 -9.81 11.09
C ASP A 32 0.54 -9.35 9.63
N ALA A 33 1.05 -8.14 9.43
CA ALA A 33 1.22 -7.58 8.09
C ALA A 33 2.16 -8.41 7.21
N THR A 34 3.22 -9.03 7.77
CA THR A 34 4.15 -9.84 6.98
C THR A 34 3.52 -11.17 6.53
N ALA A 35 2.56 -11.71 7.30
CA ALA A 35 1.78 -12.87 6.87
C ALA A 35 0.87 -12.53 5.68
N LEU A 36 0.20 -11.36 5.72
CA LEU A 36 -0.62 -10.90 4.60
C LEU A 36 0.22 -10.58 3.36
N MET A 37 1.42 -10.01 3.55
CA MET A 37 2.36 -9.75 2.46
C MET A 37 2.81 -11.05 1.78
N ALA A 38 3.16 -12.08 2.56
CA ALA A 38 3.54 -13.38 2.03
C ALA A 38 2.37 -14.06 1.28
N GLU A 39 1.14 -13.89 1.76
CA GLU A 39 -0.06 -14.34 1.04
C GLU A 39 -0.24 -13.58 -0.29
N ALA A 40 -0.10 -12.25 -0.28
CA ALA A 40 -0.16 -11.43 -1.49
C ALA A 40 0.92 -11.80 -2.51
N ILE A 41 2.14 -12.13 -2.06
CA ILE A 41 3.22 -12.61 -2.92
C ILE A 41 2.83 -13.94 -3.58
N ARG A 42 2.29 -14.90 -2.83
CA ARG A 42 1.84 -16.18 -3.40
C ARG A 42 0.73 -15.99 -4.45
N LEU A 43 -0.19 -15.06 -4.21
CA LEU A 43 -1.21 -14.69 -5.20
C LEU A 43 -0.58 -14.05 -6.45
N ALA A 44 0.40 -13.16 -6.28
CA ALA A 44 1.12 -12.53 -7.40
C ALA A 44 1.92 -13.55 -8.22
N LEU A 45 2.56 -14.53 -7.57
CA LEU A 45 3.24 -15.63 -8.24
C LEU A 45 2.24 -16.48 -9.05
N THR A 46 1.09 -16.81 -8.47
CA THR A 46 0.02 -17.54 -9.15
C THR A 46 -0.54 -16.75 -10.34
N ASP A 47 -0.72 -15.44 -10.18
CA ASP A 47 -1.18 -14.55 -11.25
C ASP A 47 -0.18 -14.47 -12.41
N ALA A 48 1.12 -14.49 -12.14
CA ALA A 48 2.15 -14.54 -13.19
C ALA A 48 2.07 -15.80 -14.08
N GLY A 49 1.46 -16.88 -13.57
CA GLY A 49 1.13 -18.12 -14.32
C GLY A 49 2.15 -19.25 -14.14
N GLY A 50 1.62 -20.45 -14.21
CA GLY A 50 2.20 -21.81 -14.14
C GLY A 50 3.71 -21.96 -13.91
N HIS A 51 4.47 -22.05 -15.01
CA HIS A 51 5.94 -22.24 -14.92
C HIS A 51 6.68 -21.03 -14.35
N ALA A 52 6.08 -19.84 -14.36
CA ALA A 52 6.69 -18.63 -13.81
C ALA A 52 6.79 -18.71 -12.27
N THR A 53 5.84 -19.36 -11.60
CA THR A 53 5.78 -19.44 -10.13
C THR A 53 7.07 -20.03 -9.54
N ASP A 54 7.46 -21.22 -9.97
CA ASP A 54 8.64 -21.90 -9.44
C ASP A 54 9.95 -21.22 -9.86
N GLN A 55 10.01 -20.74 -11.10
CA GLN A 55 11.21 -20.12 -11.65
C GLN A 55 11.44 -18.69 -11.14
N ILE A 56 10.40 -17.94 -10.84
CA ILE A 56 10.51 -16.63 -10.19
C ILE A 56 10.94 -16.82 -8.74
N GLY A 57 10.26 -17.71 -8.00
CA GLY A 57 10.58 -18.00 -6.60
C GLY A 57 12.06 -18.38 -6.39
N ALA A 58 12.65 -19.12 -7.33
CA ALA A 58 14.03 -19.55 -7.27
C ALA A 58 15.07 -18.47 -7.68
N ARG A 59 14.65 -17.32 -8.21
CA ARG A 59 15.55 -16.28 -8.76
C ARG A 59 15.03 -14.86 -8.58
N VAL A 60 14.80 -14.47 -7.35
CA VAL A 60 14.45 -13.09 -7.00
C VAL A 60 15.73 -12.30 -6.74
N ASP A 61 16.01 -11.27 -7.55
CA ASP A 61 17.16 -10.40 -7.30
C ASP A 61 16.87 -9.47 -6.11
N VAL A 62 15.65 -8.93 -6.03
CA VAL A 62 15.25 -7.99 -4.97
C VAL A 62 13.89 -8.36 -4.42
N LEU A 63 13.80 -8.52 -3.10
CA LEU A 63 12.54 -8.42 -2.37
C LEU A 63 12.50 -7.08 -1.65
N ALA A 64 11.56 -6.22 -2.03
CA ALA A 64 11.41 -4.91 -1.44
C ALA A 64 10.07 -4.78 -0.69
N VAL A 65 10.17 -4.35 0.56
CA VAL A 65 9.03 -4.20 1.48
C VAL A 65 8.83 -2.73 1.84
N VAL A 66 7.62 -2.24 1.65
CA VAL A 66 7.22 -0.94 2.21
C VAL A 66 7.11 -1.08 3.73
N ASN A 67 7.84 -0.26 4.47
CA ASN A 67 7.83 -0.32 5.93
C ASN A 67 6.44 -0.04 6.50
N THR A 68 6.14 -0.65 7.65
CA THR A 68 4.80 -0.67 8.24
C THR A 68 4.66 0.27 9.44
N LEU A 69 3.45 0.78 9.65
CA LEU A 69 3.04 1.50 10.86
C LEU A 69 2.52 0.56 11.95
N SER A 70 1.93 -0.56 11.54
CA SER A 70 1.22 -1.47 12.46
C SER A 70 2.14 -2.22 13.42
N TRP A 71 3.40 -2.45 13.07
CA TRP A 71 4.33 -3.19 13.93
C TRP A 71 5.79 -2.86 13.61
N ARG A 72 6.68 -3.04 14.59
CA ARG A 72 8.13 -2.89 14.42
C ARG A 72 8.77 -4.26 14.27
N TYR A 73 8.99 -4.68 13.04
CA TYR A 73 9.53 -6.00 12.71
C TYR A 73 11.06 -6.10 12.84
N GLY A 74 11.77 -4.98 12.86
CA GLY A 74 13.22 -4.93 12.69
C GLY A 74 13.62 -5.10 11.22
N ASP A 75 13.50 -6.30 10.67
CA ASP A 75 13.67 -6.59 9.24
C ASP A 75 12.42 -7.26 8.67
N PRO A 76 11.41 -6.51 8.22
CA PRO A 76 10.21 -7.09 7.64
C PRO A 76 10.49 -7.85 6.34
N ALA A 77 11.51 -7.48 5.57
CA ALA A 77 11.85 -8.16 4.32
C ALA A 77 12.39 -9.58 4.56
N ARG A 78 13.15 -9.78 5.64
CA ARG A 78 13.60 -11.11 6.06
C ARG A 78 12.42 -12.01 6.44
N ILE A 79 11.52 -11.52 7.29
CA ILE A 79 10.35 -12.29 7.74
C ILE A 79 9.44 -12.63 6.55
N VAL A 80 9.22 -11.68 5.63
CA VAL A 80 8.42 -11.90 4.43
C VAL A 80 9.09 -12.93 3.50
N ALA A 81 10.41 -12.86 3.31
CA ALA A 81 11.15 -13.83 2.50
C ALA A 81 10.98 -15.25 3.05
N GLU A 82 11.21 -15.44 4.34
CA GLU A 82 11.05 -16.73 5.04
C GLU A 82 9.62 -17.27 4.90
N ARG A 83 8.60 -16.43 5.12
CA ARG A 83 7.18 -16.83 5.03
C ARG A 83 6.70 -17.11 3.60
N ALA A 84 7.26 -16.41 2.61
CA ALA A 84 6.93 -16.61 1.21
C ALA A 84 7.76 -17.73 0.55
N GLY A 85 8.77 -18.29 1.25
CA GLY A 85 9.69 -19.29 0.71
C GLY A 85 10.58 -18.73 -0.40
N LEU A 86 11.01 -17.46 -0.27
CA LEU A 86 11.86 -16.77 -1.22
C LEU A 86 13.30 -16.63 -0.69
N GLU A 87 14.26 -16.73 -1.57
CA GLU A 87 15.69 -16.49 -1.30
C GLU A 87 16.19 -15.32 -2.15
N PRO A 88 15.79 -14.06 -1.83
CA PRO A 88 16.21 -12.91 -2.60
C PRO A 88 17.70 -12.63 -2.41
N ARG A 89 18.38 -12.19 -3.47
CA ARG A 89 19.78 -11.76 -3.38
C ARG A 89 19.94 -10.51 -2.51
N ARG A 90 18.94 -9.63 -2.54
CA ARG A 90 18.93 -8.37 -1.82
C ARG A 90 17.57 -8.18 -1.13
N ARG A 91 17.60 -7.86 0.14
CA ARG A 91 16.42 -7.43 0.89
C ARG A 91 16.43 -5.91 1.00
N VAL A 92 15.30 -5.32 0.69
CA VAL A 92 15.12 -3.86 0.68
C VAL A 92 13.92 -3.48 1.54
N VAL A 93 14.09 -2.42 2.31
CA VAL A 93 12.99 -1.80 3.09
C VAL A 93 12.96 -0.32 2.77
N THR A 94 11.76 0.26 2.64
CA THR A 94 11.62 1.72 2.49
C THR A 94 11.43 2.41 3.84
N PRO A 95 11.69 3.71 3.96
CA PRO A 95 11.07 4.52 5.00
C PRO A 95 9.54 4.44 4.93
N MET A 96 8.86 4.74 6.04
CA MET A 96 7.41 4.87 6.03
C MET A 96 6.99 6.08 5.18
N GLY A 97 5.98 5.88 4.32
CA GLY A 97 5.46 6.95 3.49
C GLY A 97 4.44 6.47 2.47
N GLY A 98 3.37 7.23 2.27
CA GLY A 98 2.33 6.91 1.29
C GLY A 98 2.80 6.95 -0.16
N ASN A 99 3.94 7.59 -0.44
CA ASN A 99 4.61 7.61 -1.74
C ASN A 99 5.55 6.41 -1.97
N SER A 100 5.90 5.66 -0.91
CA SER A 100 6.88 4.57 -0.98
C SER A 100 6.50 3.46 -1.97
N PRO A 101 5.24 3.01 -2.09
CA PRO A 101 4.87 2.00 -3.08
C PRO A 101 5.21 2.41 -4.52
N GLN A 102 4.83 3.63 -4.93
CA GLN A 102 5.14 4.12 -6.28
C GLN A 102 6.64 4.37 -6.46
N ALA A 103 7.33 4.86 -5.42
CA ALA A 103 8.77 5.06 -5.45
C ALA A 103 9.52 3.73 -5.66
N LEU A 104 9.06 2.63 -5.04
CA LEU A 104 9.61 1.28 -5.27
C LEU A 104 9.42 0.84 -6.72
N VAL A 105 8.22 0.99 -7.28
CA VAL A 105 7.97 0.64 -8.70
C VAL A 105 8.92 1.41 -9.61
N ASN A 106 9.03 2.73 -9.42
CA ASN A 106 9.88 3.59 -10.24
C ASN A 106 11.38 3.23 -10.11
N SER A 107 11.85 2.95 -8.89
CA SER A 107 13.26 2.59 -8.66
C SER A 107 13.58 1.22 -9.27
N THR A 108 12.70 0.24 -9.06
CA THR A 108 12.80 -1.09 -9.65
C THR A 108 12.80 -1.03 -11.17
N ALA A 109 11.89 -0.25 -11.77
CA ALA A 109 11.83 -0.10 -13.23
C ALA A 109 13.14 0.48 -13.79
N ARG A 110 13.73 1.48 -13.11
CA ARG A 110 15.05 2.03 -13.50
C ARG A 110 16.17 1.01 -13.39
N SER A 111 16.23 0.25 -12.28
CA SER A 111 17.26 -0.78 -12.10
C SER A 111 17.14 -1.90 -13.13
N ILE A 112 15.92 -2.30 -13.52
CA ILE A 112 15.69 -3.26 -14.60
C ILE A 112 16.15 -2.69 -15.95
N ALA A 113 15.77 -1.47 -16.29
CA ALA A 113 16.18 -0.81 -17.52
C ALA A 113 17.70 -0.63 -17.61
N ALA A 114 18.37 -0.35 -16.48
CA ALA A 114 19.83 -0.28 -16.40
C ALA A 114 20.55 -1.62 -16.46
N GLY A 115 19.84 -2.75 -16.37
CA GLY A 115 20.42 -4.09 -16.36
C GLY A 115 21.03 -4.51 -15.03
N GLU A 116 20.72 -3.83 -13.95
CA GLU A 116 21.22 -4.13 -12.60
C GLU A 116 20.51 -5.34 -11.96
N ILE A 117 19.23 -5.52 -12.27
CA ILE A 117 18.37 -6.61 -11.81
C ILE A 117 17.47 -7.11 -12.93
N ASP A 118 17.00 -8.35 -12.83
CA ASP A 118 16.06 -8.95 -13.77
C ASP A 118 14.67 -9.19 -13.17
N VAL A 119 14.61 -9.55 -11.88
CA VAL A 119 13.35 -9.88 -11.20
C VAL A 119 13.30 -9.23 -9.82
N ALA A 120 12.22 -8.54 -9.55
CA ALA A 120 11.91 -8.00 -8.23
C ALA A 120 10.51 -8.39 -7.76
N VAL A 121 10.38 -8.62 -6.47
CA VAL A 121 9.11 -8.78 -5.76
C VAL A 121 8.94 -7.57 -4.85
N LEU A 122 7.88 -6.81 -5.05
CA LEU A 122 7.55 -5.63 -4.27
C LEU A 122 6.29 -5.92 -3.45
N THR A 123 6.31 -5.58 -2.16
CA THR A 123 5.13 -5.80 -1.31
C THR A 123 5.00 -4.75 -0.22
N GLY A 124 3.81 -4.60 0.28
CA GLY A 124 3.48 -3.78 1.43
C GLY A 124 2.14 -4.19 2.02
N GLY A 125 1.96 -3.93 3.29
CA GLY A 125 0.72 -4.27 3.98
C GLY A 125 0.64 -3.64 5.35
N GLU A 126 -0.57 -3.58 5.90
CA GLU A 126 -0.86 -3.08 7.23
C GLU A 126 -1.88 -3.97 7.92
N THR A 127 -1.72 -4.15 9.22
CA THR A 127 -2.69 -4.82 10.11
C THR A 127 -3.02 -3.91 11.29
N TRP A 128 -3.22 -2.62 10.97
CA TRP A 128 -3.49 -1.60 11.97
C TRP A 128 -4.78 -1.84 12.74
N ARG A 129 -5.81 -2.33 12.05
CA ARG A 129 -7.10 -2.64 12.67
C ARG A 129 -6.95 -3.74 13.72
N THR A 130 -6.33 -4.86 13.36
CA THR A 130 -6.09 -5.98 14.31
C THR A 130 -5.29 -5.50 15.50
N ARG A 131 -4.17 -4.78 15.28
CA ARG A 131 -3.36 -4.21 16.37
C ARG A 131 -4.16 -3.30 17.31
N MET A 132 -4.96 -2.39 16.78
CA MET A 132 -5.71 -1.45 17.60
C MET A 132 -6.84 -2.12 18.37
N ARG A 133 -7.44 -3.17 17.83
CA ARG A 133 -8.44 -4.00 18.55
C ARG A 133 -7.79 -4.82 19.65
N ALA A 134 -6.67 -5.46 19.39
CA ALA A 134 -5.89 -6.18 20.41
C ALA A 134 -5.51 -5.26 21.57
N ARG A 135 -4.98 -4.07 21.26
CA ARG A 135 -4.64 -3.07 22.28
C ARG A 135 -5.83 -2.66 23.14
N ARG A 136 -7.03 -2.46 22.54
CA ARG A 136 -8.24 -2.09 23.29
C ARG A 136 -8.76 -3.23 24.16
N ALA A 137 -8.53 -4.46 23.75
CA ALA A 137 -8.93 -5.68 24.46
C ALA A 137 -7.84 -6.22 25.37
N GLU A 138 -6.70 -5.54 25.49
CA GLU A 138 -5.54 -5.94 26.29
C GLU A 138 -5.00 -7.33 25.89
N VAL A 139 -5.13 -7.70 24.61
CA VAL A 139 -4.58 -8.93 24.04
C VAL A 139 -3.15 -8.66 23.59
N GLU A 140 -2.20 -9.45 24.09
CA GLU A 140 -0.83 -9.48 23.60
C GLU A 140 -0.76 -10.28 22.30
N LEU A 141 -0.21 -9.66 21.25
CA LEU A 141 -0.08 -10.28 19.92
C LEU A 141 1.27 -11.00 19.81
N ASP A 142 1.22 -12.25 19.40
CA ASP A 142 2.39 -13.08 19.11
C ASP A 142 2.94 -12.79 17.69
N TRP A 143 3.27 -11.53 17.43
CA TRP A 143 3.79 -11.10 16.15
C TRP A 143 5.30 -11.09 16.11
N PRO A 144 5.93 -11.58 15.03
CA PRO A 144 7.38 -11.75 14.96
C PRO A 144 8.13 -10.42 14.98
N ARG A 145 9.37 -10.51 15.44
CA ARG A 145 10.35 -9.42 15.38
C ARG A 145 11.73 -10.01 15.17
N VAL A 146 12.51 -9.37 14.34
CA VAL A 146 13.96 -9.64 14.24
C VAL A 146 14.65 -8.76 15.27
N GLU A 147 15.49 -9.36 16.10
CA GLU A 147 16.20 -8.65 17.16
C GLU A 147 17.26 -7.68 16.59
N GLU A 148 17.56 -6.62 17.34
CA GLU A 148 18.41 -5.53 16.87
C GLU A 148 19.84 -5.98 16.52
N ASP A 149 20.39 -6.93 17.25
CA ASP A 149 21.70 -7.53 16.98
C ASP A 149 21.71 -8.34 15.68
N GLN A 150 20.64 -9.05 15.39
CA GLN A 150 20.46 -9.79 14.13
C GLN A 150 20.31 -8.84 12.95
N VAL A 151 19.55 -7.75 13.10
CA VAL A 151 19.43 -6.70 12.07
C VAL A 151 20.78 -6.04 11.84
N ALA A 152 21.52 -5.73 12.91
CA ALA A 152 22.84 -5.09 12.80
C ALA A 152 23.89 -6.01 12.12
N ALA A 153 23.77 -7.32 12.29
CA ALA A 153 24.68 -8.28 11.67
C ALA A 153 24.44 -8.45 10.15
N ASP A 154 23.19 -8.32 9.70
CA ASP A 154 22.79 -8.50 8.30
C ASP A 154 21.60 -7.58 7.96
N PRO A 155 21.87 -6.26 7.85
CA PRO A 155 20.83 -5.26 7.65
C PRO A 155 20.23 -5.31 6.24
N PRO A 156 18.91 -5.06 6.09
CA PRO A 156 18.33 -4.83 4.78
C PRO A 156 18.85 -3.51 4.20
N GLU A 157 18.88 -3.42 2.88
CA GLU A 157 19.13 -2.15 2.21
C GLU A 157 17.94 -1.19 2.42
N VAL A 158 18.20 0.11 2.46
CA VAL A 158 17.16 1.12 2.54
C VAL A 158 17.05 1.85 1.21
N TRP A 159 15.88 1.74 0.55
CA TRP A 159 15.60 2.49 -0.66
C TRP A 159 14.65 3.66 -0.38
N GLY A 160 15.12 4.85 -0.73
CA GLY A 160 14.45 6.10 -0.43
C GLY A 160 15.04 6.81 0.79
N GLY A 161 14.52 7.98 1.07
CA GLY A 161 14.92 8.81 2.20
C GLY A 161 13.71 9.24 3.02
N GLU A 162 13.93 9.51 4.28
CA GLU A 162 12.92 10.16 5.10
C GLU A 162 12.70 11.58 4.60
N LEU A 163 11.46 11.90 4.28
CA LEU A 163 11.04 13.23 3.85
C LEU A 163 10.28 13.91 4.98
N THR A 164 10.78 15.03 5.43
CA THR A 164 10.05 15.91 6.34
C THR A 164 9.06 16.71 5.50
N MET A 165 7.76 16.41 5.65
CA MET A 165 6.70 17.07 4.87
C MET A 165 6.26 18.41 5.44
N ASN A 166 6.52 18.67 6.71
CA ASN A 166 6.06 19.82 7.44
C ASN A 166 7.26 20.62 7.98
N SER A 167 7.17 21.93 7.95
CA SER A 167 8.12 22.81 8.63
C SER A 167 7.98 22.69 10.16
N GLU A 168 9.02 23.13 10.88
CA GLU A 168 8.96 23.21 12.34
C GLU A 168 7.82 24.12 12.81
N HIS A 169 7.56 25.20 12.07
CA HIS A 169 6.49 26.14 12.37
C HIS A 169 5.10 25.49 12.24
N GLU A 170 4.85 24.76 11.16
CA GLU A 170 3.59 24.01 10.97
C GLU A 170 3.41 22.96 12.07
N THR A 171 4.47 22.24 12.40
CA THR A 171 4.46 21.25 13.48
C THR A 171 4.14 21.88 14.84
N ALA A 172 4.72 23.05 15.14
CA ALA A 172 4.44 23.80 16.37
C ALA A 172 2.99 24.29 16.46
N LEU A 173 2.33 24.53 15.32
CA LEU A 173 0.91 24.86 15.24
C LEU A 173 -0.01 23.62 15.26
N GLY A 174 0.55 22.40 15.38
CA GLY A 174 -0.20 21.16 15.37
C GLY A 174 -0.66 20.72 13.98
N VAL A 175 -0.12 21.30 12.91
CA VAL A 175 -0.44 20.96 11.51
C VAL A 175 0.59 19.96 11.01
N TYR A 176 0.38 18.66 11.26
CA TYR A 176 1.31 17.60 10.86
C TYR A 176 0.63 16.34 10.33
N MET A 177 -0.67 16.16 10.61
CA MET A 177 -1.40 15.00 10.10
C MET A 177 -2.06 15.31 8.75
N PRO A 178 -2.10 14.35 7.80
CA PRO A 178 -2.79 14.54 6.51
C PRO A 178 -4.23 15.03 6.64
N VAL A 179 -4.96 14.54 7.64
CA VAL A 179 -6.34 14.96 7.92
C VAL A 179 -6.49 16.43 8.34
N GLN A 180 -5.40 17.08 8.73
CA GLN A 180 -5.34 18.51 9.06
C GLN A 180 -4.91 19.33 7.84
N ILE A 181 -4.04 18.76 6.98
CA ILE A 181 -3.40 19.43 5.85
C ILE A 181 -4.30 19.48 4.63
N TYR A 182 -4.90 18.35 4.24
CA TYR A 182 -5.75 18.29 3.03
C TYR A 182 -6.94 19.26 3.05
N PRO A 183 -7.62 19.49 4.17
CA PRO A 183 -8.66 20.53 4.25
C PRO A 183 -8.15 21.94 3.93
N LEU A 184 -6.88 22.26 4.20
CA LEU A 184 -6.29 23.56 3.83
C LEU A 184 -6.15 23.68 2.32
N PHE A 185 -5.70 22.63 1.63
CA PHE A 185 -5.64 22.61 0.17
C PHE A 185 -7.03 22.72 -0.45
N GLU A 186 -8.02 22.00 0.07
CA GLU A 186 -9.40 22.10 -0.41
C GLU A 186 -9.96 23.52 -0.22
N SER A 187 -9.64 24.17 0.89
CA SER A 187 -10.04 25.55 1.15
C SER A 187 -9.39 26.53 0.15
N ALA A 188 -8.13 26.31 -0.21
CA ALA A 188 -7.45 27.12 -1.24
C ALA A 188 -8.06 26.90 -2.64
N ILE A 189 -8.37 25.65 -3.01
CA ILE A 189 -9.03 25.32 -4.27
C ILE A 189 -10.42 25.98 -4.32
N ARG A 190 -11.20 25.87 -3.23
CA ARG A 190 -12.51 26.51 -3.12
C ARG A 190 -12.43 28.02 -3.26
N ALA A 191 -11.46 28.66 -2.61
CA ALA A 191 -11.26 30.10 -2.70
C ALA A 191 -10.92 30.53 -4.15
N ARG A 192 -10.05 29.79 -4.83
CA ARG A 192 -9.72 30.03 -6.24
C ARG A 192 -10.96 29.90 -7.13
N ARG A 193 -11.75 28.85 -6.97
CA ARG A 193 -12.98 28.62 -7.72
C ARG A 193 -14.06 29.65 -7.42
N GLY A 194 -14.13 30.14 -6.17
CA GLY A 194 -15.01 31.25 -5.78
C GLY A 194 -14.69 32.53 -6.54
N ALA A 195 -13.42 32.83 -6.80
CA ALA A 195 -13.01 33.95 -7.67
C ALA A 195 -13.41 33.76 -9.13
N GLU A 196 -13.73 32.54 -9.57
CA GLU A 196 -14.27 32.19 -10.89
C GLU A 196 -15.81 32.08 -10.90
N GLY A 197 -16.48 32.46 -9.82
CA GLY A 197 -17.94 32.50 -9.69
C GLY A 197 -18.59 31.19 -9.21
N VAL A 198 -17.82 30.21 -8.74
CA VAL A 198 -18.37 28.96 -8.16
C VAL A 198 -18.63 29.17 -6.67
N ASP A 199 -19.88 29.08 -6.27
CA ASP A 199 -20.24 29.21 -4.85
C ASP A 199 -19.78 27.99 -4.02
N PRO A 200 -19.60 28.13 -2.69
CA PRO A 200 -19.05 27.07 -1.85
C PRO A 200 -19.92 25.80 -1.77
N ILE A 201 -21.23 25.90 -1.94
CA ILE A 201 -22.15 24.75 -1.90
C ILE A 201 -21.99 23.94 -3.17
N THR A 202 -22.03 24.59 -4.32
CA THR A 202 -21.78 23.96 -5.64
C THR A 202 -20.41 23.27 -5.67
N HIS A 203 -19.37 23.90 -5.11
CA HIS A 203 -18.05 23.27 -4.99
C HIS A 203 -18.11 21.98 -4.18
N LEU A 204 -18.72 22.00 -3.01
CA LEU A 204 -18.84 20.84 -2.13
C LEU A 204 -19.65 19.71 -2.77
N GLU A 205 -20.76 20.03 -3.45
CA GLU A 205 -21.57 19.04 -4.18
C GLU A 205 -20.79 18.35 -5.31
N GLN A 206 -19.94 19.09 -6.02
CA GLN A 206 -19.07 18.52 -7.06
C GLN A 206 -18.03 17.59 -6.48
N VAL A 207 -17.39 17.96 -5.37
CA VAL A 207 -16.46 17.10 -4.63
C VAL A 207 -17.18 15.85 -4.15
N ALA A 208 -18.36 15.99 -3.55
CA ALA A 208 -19.18 14.87 -3.07
C ALA A 208 -19.57 13.90 -4.20
N THR A 209 -19.94 14.45 -5.36
CA THR A 209 -20.28 13.66 -6.56
C THR A 209 -19.07 12.84 -7.05
N MET A 210 -17.88 13.42 -7.02
CA MET A 210 -16.65 12.70 -7.36
C MET A 210 -16.40 11.53 -6.40
N TRP A 211 -16.53 11.75 -5.09
CA TRP A 211 -16.37 10.71 -4.08
C TRP A 211 -17.45 9.61 -4.18
N ALA A 212 -18.69 9.99 -4.50
CA ALA A 212 -19.77 9.03 -4.74
C ALA A 212 -19.41 8.08 -5.89
N ARG A 213 -18.90 8.59 -7.02
CA ARG A 213 -18.42 7.78 -8.15
C ARG A 213 -17.29 6.82 -7.74
N PHE A 214 -16.33 7.25 -6.94
CA PHE A 214 -15.31 6.33 -6.39
C PHE A 214 -15.95 5.22 -5.55
N SER A 215 -16.96 5.54 -4.75
CA SER A 215 -17.65 4.53 -3.94
C SER A 215 -18.43 3.52 -4.79
N GLU A 216 -19.00 3.93 -5.94
CA GLU A 216 -19.65 3.04 -6.90
C GLU A 216 -18.64 2.01 -7.46
N VAL A 217 -17.44 2.46 -7.84
CA VAL A 217 -16.37 1.56 -8.28
C VAL A 217 -15.94 0.63 -7.14
N ALA A 218 -15.77 1.16 -5.93
CA ALA A 218 -15.40 0.38 -4.76
C ALA A 218 -16.45 -0.70 -4.41
N ALA A 219 -17.74 -0.43 -4.65
CA ALA A 219 -18.82 -1.40 -4.38
C ALA A 219 -18.71 -2.68 -5.22
N SER A 220 -18.13 -2.61 -6.41
CA SER A 220 -17.87 -3.75 -7.30
C SER A 220 -16.49 -4.37 -7.12
N ASN A 221 -15.59 -3.74 -6.36
CA ASN A 221 -14.24 -4.24 -6.15
C ASN A 221 -14.17 -5.19 -4.94
N PRO A 222 -13.86 -6.49 -5.13
CA PRO A 222 -13.79 -7.47 -4.03
C PRO A 222 -12.72 -7.14 -2.99
N TYR A 223 -11.71 -6.35 -3.34
CA TYR A 223 -10.62 -5.95 -2.46
C TYR A 223 -10.89 -4.63 -1.72
N ALA A 224 -11.96 -3.89 -2.05
CA ALA A 224 -12.27 -2.66 -1.34
C ALA A 224 -12.59 -2.94 0.12
N TRP A 225 -12.01 -2.15 1.05
CA TRP A 225 -12.29 -2.30 2.49
C TRP A 225 -13.77 -2.07 2.82
N SER A 226 -14.38 -1.07 2.20
CA SER A 226 -15.80 -0.73 2.35
C SER A 226 -16.49 -0.78 0.98
N PRO A 227 -16.90 -1.97 0.49
CA PRO A 227 -17.52 -2.13 -0.83
C PRO A 227 -18.99 -1.70 -0.79
N ARG A 228 -19.23 -0.42 -0.64
CA ARG A 228 -20.57 0.18 -0.58
C ARG A 228 -20.64 1.45 -1.42
N ALA A 229 -21.58 1.52 -2.35
CA ALA A 229 -21.90 2.74 -3.06
C ALA A 229 -22.57 3.75 -2.11
N LEU A 230 -22.17 4.99 -2.21
CA LEU A 230 -22.67 6.12 -1.43
C LEU A 230 -23.24 7.18 -2.39
N SER A 231 -24.35 7.80 -2.04
CA SER A 231 -24.80 9.01 -2.69
C SER A 231 -23.93 10.21 -2.29
N ALA A 232 -23.91 11.26 -3.12
CA ALA A 232 -23.23 12.50 -2.78
C ALA A 232 -23.68 13.09 -1.44
N ALA A 233 -24.98 12.99 -1.14
CA ALA A 233 -25.53 13.44 0.13
C ALA A 233 -24.99 12.63 1.33
N GLU A 234 -24.88 11.31 1.22
CA GLU A 234 -24.29 10.47 2.28
C GLU A 234 -22.80 10.78 2.49
N VAL A 235 -22.08 11.14 1.42
CA VAL A 235 -20.64 11.51 1.50
C VAL A 235 -20.45 12.76 2.35
N ILE A 236 -21.24 13.82 2.14
CA ILE A 236 -21.04 15.13 2.81
C ILE A 236 -21.83 15.30 4.09
N THR A 237 -22.83 14.46 4.36
CA THR A 237 -23.66 14.62 5.56
C THR A 237 -22.98 13.97 6.78
N PRO A 238 -22.61 14.76 7.79
CA PRO A 238 -22.09 14.22 9.04
C PRO A 238 -23.14 13.39 9.78
N GLY A 239 -22.68 12.27 10.38
CA GLY A 239 -23.53 11.39 11.16
C GLY A 239 -22.71 10.46 12.08
N PRO A 240 -23.34 9.55 12.82
CA PRO A 240 -22.65 8.68 13.77
C PRO A 240 -21.55 7.82 13.13
N THR A 241 -21.73 7.38 11.89
CA THR A 241 -20.77 6.57 11.13
C THR A 241 -19.92 7.40 10.16
N ASN A 242 -20.28 8.66 9.93
CA ASN A 242 -19.60 9.58 9.02
C ASN A 242 -19.35 10.94 9.69
N ARG A 243 -18.63 10.94 10.81
CA ARG A 243 -18.35 12.20 11.55
C ARG A 243 -17.52 13.18 10.71
N MET A 244 -17.64 14.47 11.00
CA MET A 244 -16.69 15.47 10.48
C MET A 244 -15.29 15.19 11.02
N VAL A 245 -14.28 15.23 10.15
CA VAL A 245 -12.87 15.06 10.51
C VAL A 245 -12.13 16.39 10.43
N GLY A 246 -12.19 17.05 9.28
CA GLY A 246 -11.64 18.39 9.06
C GLY A 246 -12.41 19.05 7.93
N ALA A 247 -13.15 20.13 8.23
CA ALA A 247 -14.02 20.75 7.24
C ALA A 247 -13.29 21.11 5.94
N PRO A 248 -13.85 20.75 4.75
CA PRO A 248 -15.19 20.20 4.54
C PRO A 248 -15.29 18.67 4.61
N TYR A 249 -14.24 17.95 5.00
CA TYR A 249 -14.12 16.50 4.86
C TYR A 249 -14.76 15.74 6.03
N THR A 250 -15.71 14.90 5.68
CA THR A 250 -16.25 13.85 6.56
C THR A 250 -15.31 12.63 6.60
N LYS A 251 -15.58 11.66 7.48
CA LYS A 251 -14.75 10.45 7.61
C LYS A 251 -14.59 9.68 6.29
N VAL A 252 -15.66 9.53 5.50
CA VAL A 252 -15.62 8.79 4.23
C VAL A 252 -14.82 9.48 3.14
N MET A 253 -14.54 10.78 3.29
CA MET A 253 -13.69 11.58 2.40
C MET A 253 -12.21 11.54 2.82
N ASN A 254 -11.84 10.73 3.78
CA ASN A 254 -10.46 10.57 4.25
C ASN A 254 -10.00 9.13 4.06
N SER A 255 -8.68 8.95 3.92
CA SER A 255 -8.05 7.63 3.94
C SER A 255 -8.39 6.89 5.23
N ASN A 256 -8.68 5.61 5.11
CA ASN A 256 -8.94 4.74 6.25
C ASN A 256 -7.72 3.88 6.54
N ASN A 257 -7.03 4.15 7.63
CA ASN A 257 -5.91 3.33 8.13
C ASN A 257 -6.34 2.20 9.09
N ASP A 258 -7.64 2.13 9.44
CA ASP A 258 -8.20 1.04 10.25
C ASP A 258 -8.54 -0.16 9.36
N VAL A 259 -7.51 -0.76 8.76
CA VAL A 259 -7.59 -1.85 7.77
C VAL A 259 -6.55 -2.93 8.06
N ASP A 260 -6.81 -4.13 7.52
CA ASP A 260 -5.87 -5.26 7.45
C ASP A 260 -5.78 -5.70 5.98
N MET A 261 -4.74 -5.23 5.29
CA MET A 261 -4.59 -5.39 3.84
C MET A 261 -3.12 -5.54 3.46
N ALA A 262 -2.86 -6.25 2.37
CA ALA A 262 -1.54 -6.31 1.74
C ALA A 262 -1.68 -6.41 0.22
N ALA A 263 -0.62 -6.02 -0.49
CA ALA A 263 -0.50 -6.20 -1.92
C ALA A 263 0.94 -6.57 -2.30
N ALA A 264 1.09 -7.25 -3.44
CA ALA A 264 2.39 -7.57 -4.00
C ALA A 264 2.38 -7.42 -5.53
N LEU A 265 3.54 -7.05 -6.06
CA LEU A 265 3.81 -6.97 -7.50
C LEU A 265 5.05 -7.80 -7.83
N ILE A 266 5.04 -8.46 -9.00
CA ILE A 266 6.22 -9.05 -9.59
C ILE A 266 6.58 -8.21 -10.81
N VAL A 267 7.79 -7.67 -10.81
CA VAL A 267 8.32 -6.82 -11.88
C VAL A 267 9.57 -7.47 -12.44
N CYS A 268 9.67 -7.59 -13.75
CA CYS A 268 10.85 -8.15 -14.39
C CYS A 268 11.15 -7.46 -15.73
N SER A 269 12.30 -7.81 -16.33
CA SER A 269 12.60 -7.38 -17.70
C SER A 269 11.71 -8.10 -18.71
N ALA A 270 11.42 -7.48 -19.84
CA ALA A 270 10.66 -8.08 -20.94
C ALA A 270 11.30 -9.39 -21.45
N GLU A 271 12.65 -9.44 -21.49
CA GLU A 271 13.39 -10.65 -21.81
C GLU A 271 13.08 -11.76 -20.79
N ARG A 272 13.12 -11.43 -19.51
CA ARG A 272 12.83 -12.38 -18.43
C ARG A 272 11.38 -12.85 -18.47
N ALA A 273 10.44 -11.94 -18.68
CA ALA A 273 9.02 -12.28 -18.83
C ALA A 273 8.79 -13.27 -19.98
N SER A 274 9.46 -13.05 -21.13
CA SER A 274 9.41 -13.95 -22.26
C SER A 274 10.01 -15.32 -21.92
N ALA A 275 11.16 -15.35 -21.25
CA ALA A 275 11.83 -16.60 -20.84
C ALA A 275 11.00 -17.39 -19.81
N LEU A 276 10.21 -16.71 -18.99
CA LEU A 276 9.26 -17.31 -18.03
C LEU A 276 7.97 -17.80 -18.71
N GLY A 277 7.77 -17.51 -20.00
CA GLY A 277 6.56 -17.88 -20.74
C GLY A 277 5.34 -17.06 -20.35
N VAL A 278 5.50 -15.88 -19.74
CA VAL A 278 4.38 -15.00 -19.41
C VAL A 278 3.82 -14.40 -20.71
N PRO A 279 2.53 -14.61 -21.02
CA PRO A 279 1.91 -14.08 -22.24
C PRO A 279 2.02 -12.55 -22.32
N ARG A 280 2.32 -12.04 -23.50
CA ARG A 280 2.58 -10.60 -23.69
C ARG A 280 1.37 -9.71 -23.43
N ASP A 281 0.17 -10.20 -23.63
CA ASP A 281 -1.09 -9.53 -23.35
C ASP A 281 -1.35 -9.33 -21.83
N ARG A 282 -0.57 -10.03 -21.00
CA ARG A 282 -0.58 -9.88 -19.54
C ARG A 282 0.50 -8.91 -19.01
N TRP A 283 1.34 -8.36 -19.88
CA TRP A 283 2.37 -7.43 -19.46
C TRP A 283 1.79 -6.05 -19.19
N VAL A 284 2.05 -5.52 -18.02
CA VAL A 284 1.71 -4.14 -17.69
C VAL A 284 2.99 -3.33 -17.63
N PHE A 285 3.04 -2.24 -18.38
CA PHE A 285 4.19 -1.35 -18.43
C PHE A 285 4.04 -0.25 -17.38
N PRO A 286 4.91 -0.22 -16.36
CA PRO A 286 4.81 0.76 -15.28
C PRO A 286 5.26 2.17 -15.71
#